data_add5bb963839a124655aeee4429fcda3
#
_entry.id   add5bb963839a124655aeee4429fcda3
#
_cell.length_a   1.000
_cell.length_b   1.000
_cell.length_c   1.000
_cell.angle_alpha   90.00
_cell.angle_beta   90.00
_cell.angle_gamma   90.00
#
_symmetry.space_group_name_H-M   'P 1'
#
loop_
_entity.id
_entity.type
_entity.pdbx_description
1 polymer ?
#
loop_
_entity_poly.entity_id
_entity_poly.type
_entity_poly.pdbx_seq_one_letter_code
_entity_poly.pdbx_strand_id
1 'polypeptide(L)'
;INIFLPEKDLKKQIMSIDTDSTPLEQPKDYKNCNVFKIFSLIADDESTNIMKENYLKGGYGYGHAKNDLLNYILTHFNDERNKFSYYMKNKKEIDSILNLGSQKAAVVANDVISRVRQKINYN
;
A
#
# COMPACT_ATOMS: atom_id res chain seq x y z
N ILE A 1 -6.35 -4.32 0.80
CA ILE A 1 -5.21 -5.01 1.46
C ILE A 1 -4.49 -4.01 2.31
N ASN A 2 -4.22 -4.37 3.56
CA ASN A 2 -3.41 -3.57 4.48
C ASN A 2 -1.98 -4.12 4.50
N ILE A 3 -1.08 -3.45 3.80
CA ILE A 3 0.33 -3.86 3.66
C ILE A 3 1.14 -3.78 4.97
N PHE A 4 0.63 -3.10 6.00
CA PHE A 4 1.29 -2.93 7.30
C PHE A 4 0.91 -4.00 8.33
N LEU A 5 0.04 -4.95 7.99
CA LEU A 5 -0.27 -6.08 8.86
C LEU A 5 0.97 -6.96 9.11
N PRO A 6 1.04 -7.66 10.25
CA PRO A 6 1.99 -8.74 10.42
C PRO A 6 1.93 -9.73 9.25
N GLU A 7 3.05 -10.32 8.86
CA GLU A 7 3.15 -11.19 7.68
C GLU A 7 2.08 -12.28 7.65
N LYS A 8 1.84 -12.94 8.79
CA LYS A 8 0.83 -13.99 8.92
C LYS A 8 -0.59 -13.50 8.57
N ASP A 9 -0.93 -12.29 8.99
CA ASP A 9 -2.27 -11.73 8.78
C ASP A 9 -2.40 -11.14 7.37
N LEU A 10 -1.32 -10.54 6.85
CA LEU A 10 -1.24 -10.13 5.44
C LEU A 10 -1.41 -11.33 4.51
N LYS A 11 -0.73 -12.45 4.80
CA LYS A 11 -0.88 -13.70 4.05
C LYS A 11 -2.32 -14.20 4.06
N LYS A 12 -2.98 -14.22 5.21
CA LYS A 12 -4.40 -14.60 5.29
C LYS A 12 -5.27 -13.71 4.43
N GLN A 13 -5.05 -12.37 4.49
CA GLN A 13 -5.80 -11.41 3.70
C GLN A 13 -5.61 -11.62 2.20
N ILE A 14 -4.38 -11.87 1.74
CA ILE A 14 -4.09 -12.14 0.33
C ILE A 14 -4.70 -13.48 -0.12
N MET A 15 -4.57 -14.52 0.70
CA MET A 15 -5.15 -15.83 0.38
C MET A 15 -6.68 -15.83 0.31
N SER A 16 -7.34 -14.90 1.00
CA SER A 16 -8.81 -14.73 0.96
C SER A 16 -9.32 -13.94 -0.26
N ILE A 17 -8.46 -13.44 -1.14
CA ILE A 17 -8.89 -12.77 -2.38
C ILE A 17 -9.67 -13.76 -3.23
N ASP A 18 -10.89 -13.38 -3.64
CA ASP A 18 -11.73 -14.20 -4.49
C ASP A 18 -11.09 -14.38 -5.88
N THR A 19 -11.14 -15.62 -6.34
CA THR A 19 -10.69 -16.05 -7.67
C THR A 19 -11.71 -17.01 -8.25
N ASP A 20 -11.76 -17.13 -9.57
CA ASP A 20 -12.63 -18.12 -10.21
C ASP A 20 -12.12 -19.55 -9.98
N SER A 21 -12.85 -20.54 -10.52
CA SER A 21 -12.57 -21.97 -10.39
C SER A 21 -11.79 -22.55 -11.58
N THR A 22 -11.11 -21.72 -12.38
CA THR A 22 -10.33 -22.19 -13.53
C THR A 22 -9.25 -23.18 -13.09
N PRO A 23 -9.20 -24.41 -13.66
CA PRO A 23 -8.21 -25.42 -13.32
C PRO A 23 -6.76 -24.95 -13.50
N LEU A 24 -5.83 -25.61 -12.78
CA LEU A 24 -4.41 -25.24 -12.76
C LEU A 24 -3.81 -25.21 -14.17
N GLU A 25 -4.10 -26.21 -14.97
CA GLU A 25 -3.48 -26.45 -16.28
C GLU A 25 -3.99 -25.49 -17.37
N GLN A 26 -5.14 -24.85 -17.12
CA GLN A 26 -5.75 -23.96 -18.11
C GLN A 26 -5.22 -22.54 -18.02
N PRO A 27 -5.11 -21.84 -19.17
CA PRO A 27 -4.91 -20.38 -19.19
C PRO A 27 -5.99 -19.66 -18.39
N LYS A 28 -5.62 -18.60 -17.70
CA LYS A 28 -6.51 -17.81 -16.84
C LYS A 28 -6.75 -16.42 -17.37
N ASP A 29 -7.93 -15.89 -17.12
CA ASP A 29 -8.26 -14.51 -17.45
C ASP A 29 -7.62 -13.55 -16.44
N TYR A 30 -6.45 -13.03 -16.80
CA TYR A 30 -5.74 -12.04 -15.96
C TYR A 30 -6.50 -10.70 -15.85
N LYS A 31 -7.29 -10.33 -16.88
CA LYS A 31 -7.98 -9.03 -16.93
C LYS A 31 -9.07 -8.90 -15.86
N ASN A 32 -9.75 -10.00 -15.56
CA ASN A 32 -10.81 -10.03 -14.55
C ASN A 32 -10.34 -10.58 -13.20
N CYS A 33 -9.08 -11.02 -13.09
CA CYS A 33 -8.54 -11.54 -11.85
C CYS A 33 -8.13 -10.40 -10.88
N ASN A 34 -8.72 -10.39 -9.68
CA ASN A 34 -8.42 -9.37 -8.67
C ASN A 34 -6.98 -9.43 -8.17
N VAL A 35 -6.36 -10.61 -8.10
CA VAL A 35 -4.96 -10.77 -7.71
C VAL A 35 -4.06 -10.06 -8.72
N PHE A 36 -4.28 -10.28 -10.02
CA PHE A 36 -3.51 -9.62 -11.08
C PHE A 36 -3.70 -8.10 -11.07
N LYS A 37 -4.95 -7.63 -10.91
CA LYS A 37 -5.24 -6.20 -10.84
C LYS A 37 -4.48 -5.52 -9.69
N ILE A 38 -4.46 -6.14 -8.52
CA ILE A 38 -3.72 -5.60 -7.36
C ILE A 38 -2.21 -5.64 -7.62
N PHE A 39 -1.70 -6.74 -8.16
CA PHE A 39 -0.28 -6.88 -8.48
C PHE A 39 0.18 -5.81 -9.47
N SER A 40 -0.57 -5.58 -10.55
CA SER A 40 -0.25 -4.58 -11.58
C SER A 40 -0.30 -3.12 -11.10
N LEU A 41 -0.94 -2.84 -9.95
CA LEU A 41 -0.93 -1.50 -9.34
C LEU A 41 0.37 -1.18 -8.61
N ILE A 42 1.11 -2.19 -8.17
CA ILE A 42 2.28 -2.01 -7.29
C ILE A 42 3.58 -2.51 -7.94
N ALA A 43 3.48 -3.42 -8.90
CA ALA A 43 4.63 -4.00 -9.59
C ALA A 43 5.06 -3.14 -10.79
N ASP A 44 6.35 -3.28 -11.15
CA ASP A 44 6.87 -2.72 -12.39
C ASP A 44 6.32 -3.45 -13.62
N ASP A 45 6.52 -2.87 -14.79
CA ASP A 45 6.02 -3.40 -16.06
C ASP A 45 6.58 -4.79 -16.37
N GLU A 46 7.84 -5.04 -16.04
CA GLU A 46 8.51 -6.32 -16.28
C GLU A 46 7.86 -7.43 -15.43
N SER A 47 7.75 -7.24 -14.13
CA SER A 47 7.12 -8.18 -13.20
C SER A 47 5.65 -8.43 -13.57
N THR A 48 4.94 -7.36 -13.96
CA THR A 48 3.53 -7.45 -14.41
C THR A 48 3.40 -8.29 -15.67
N ASN A 49 4.29 -8.10 -16.66
CA ASN A 49 4.30 -8.88 -17.89
C ASN A 49 4.62 -10.36 -17.63
N ILE A 50 5.58 -10.66 -16.75
CA ILE A 50 5.90 -12.04 -16.35
C ILE A 50 4.68 -12.73 -15.75
N MET A 51 3.98 -12.08 -14.82
CA MET A 51 2.77 -12.65 -14.21
C MET A 51 1.67 -12.87 -15.27
N LYS A 52 1.47 -11.92 -16.18
CA LYS A 52 0.52 -12.04 -17.29
C LYS A 52 0.83 -13.22 -18.19
N GLU A 53 2.10 -13.41 -18.59
CA GLU A 53 2.50 -14.57 -19.38
C GLU A 53 2.24 -15.89 -18.66
N ASN A 54 2.52 -15.95 -17.35
CA ASN A 54 2.25 -17.14 -16.54
C ASN A 54 0.74 -17.47 -16.52
N TYR A 55 -0.13 -16.47 -16.43
CA TYR A 55 -1.58 -16.67 -16.53
C TYR A 55 -2.01 -17.25 -17.88
N LEU A 56 -1.37 -16.80 -18.97
CA LEU A 56 -1.72 -17.22 -20.35
C LEU A 56 -1.14 -18.59 -20.72
N LYS A 57 -0.01 -19.01 -20.13
CA LYS A 57 0.62 -20.30 -20.43
C LYS A 57 -0.13 -21.48 -19.83
N GLY A 58 -0.91 -21.29 -18.76
CA GLY A 58 -1.42 -22.39 -17.94
C GLY A 58 -0.36 -22.98 -17.01
N GLY A 59 -0.75 -23.87 -16.11
CA GLY A 59 0.14 -24.42 -15.09
C GLY A 59 0.48 -23.47 -13.93
N TYR A 60 -0.06 -22.24 -13.96
CA TYR A 60 0.13 -21.23 -12.93
C TYR A 60 -1.19 -21.02 -12.15
N GLY A 61 -1.26 -21.59 -10.95
CA GLY A 61 -2.46 -21.54 -10.11
C GLY A 61 -2.63 -20.20 -9.39
N TYR A 62 -3.86 -19.87 -8.99
CA TYR A 62 -4.14 -18.69 -8.19
C TYR A 62 -3.37 -18.65 -6.86
N GLY A 63 -3.07 -19.81 -6.28
CA GLY A 63 -2.21 -19.92 -5.10
C GLY A 63 -0.78 -19.42 -5.37
N HIS A 64 -0.21 -19.70 -6.55
CA HIS A 64 1.10 -19.17 -6.96
C HIS A 64 1.02 -17.65 -7.12
N ALA A 65 0.04 -17.14 -7.85
CA ALA A 65 -0.15 -15.70 -8.03
C ALA A 65 -0.34 -14.93 -6.70
N LYS A 66 -1.09 -15.50 -5.76
CA LYS A 66 -1.26 -14.94 -4.41
C LYS A 66 0.05 -14.93 -3.61
N ASN A 67 0.87 -15.97 -3.74
CA ASN A 67 2.18 -16.00 -3.11
C ASN A 67 3.14 -14.99 -3.75
N ASP A 68 3.12 -14.84 -5.08
CA ASP A 68 3.95 -13.86 -5.77
C ASP A 68 3.55 -12.42 -5.37
N LEU A 69 2.25 -12.14 -5.25
CA LEU A 69 1.75 -10.87 -4.72
C LEU A 69 2.23 -10.64 -3.28
N LEU A 70 2.14 -11.64 -2.41
CA LEU A 70 2.63 -11.54 -1.03
C LEU A 70 4.13 -11.24 -0.99
N ASN A 71 4.94 -11.99 -1.73
CA ASN A 71 6.38 -11.84 -1.76
C ASN A 71 6.78 -10.46 -2.31
N TYR A 72 6.08 -10.00 -3.35
CA TYR A 72 6.32 -8.66 -3.90
C TYR A 72 6.05 -7.57 -2.86
N ILE A 73 4.93 -7.63 -2.15
CA ILE A 73 4.60 -6.68 -1.08
C ILE A 73 5.65 -6.71 0.04
N LEU A 74 6.04 -7.89 0.50
CA LEU A 74 7.01 -8.04 1.58
C LEU A 74 8.39 -7.49 1.21
N THR A 75 8.80 -7.67 -0.03
CA THR A 75 10.12 -7.21 -0.53
C THR A 75 10.09 -5.71 -0.87
N HIS A 76 9.12 -5.30 -1.67
CA HIS A 76 9.06 -3.93 -2.20
C HIS A 76 8.77 -2.89 -1.10
N PHE A 77 7.88 -3.21 -0.17
CA PHE A 77 7.51 -2.32 0.94
C PHE A 77 8.20 -2.65 2.27
N ASN A 78 9.33 -3.35 2.23
CA ASN A 78 10.06 -3.74 3.44
C ASN A 78 10.43 -2.53 4.32
N ASP A 79 10.97 -1.48 3.72
CA ASP A 79 11.44 -0.29 4.43
C ASP A 79 10.27 0.49 5.05
N GLU A 80 9.17 0.66 4.32
CA GLU A 80 7.96 1.31 4.81
C GLU A 80 7.34 0.53 5.97
N ARG A 81 7.28 -0.79 5.86
CA ARG A 81 6.81 -1.69 6.92
C ARG A 81 7.66 -1.60 8.18
N ASN A 82 8.98 -1.55 8.02
CA ASN A 82 9.91 -1.37 9.13
C ASN A 82 9.75 -0.01 9.80
N LYS A 83 9.65 1.07 9.03
CA LYS A 83 9.38 2.42 9.52
C LYS A 83 8.04 2.49 10.27
N PHE A 84 6.98 1.92 9.70
CA PHE A 84 5.68 1.84 10.35
C PHE A 84 5.79 1.13 11.71
N SER A 85 6.43 -0.03 11.74
CA SER A 85 6.63 -0.81 12.97
C SER A 85 7.44 -0.03 14.01
N TYR A 86 8.45 0.70 13.58
CA TYR A 86 9.25 1.58 14.43
C TYR A 86 8.39 2.67 15.07
N TYR A 87 7.65 3.43 14.26
CA TYR A 87 6.82 4.53 14.77
C TYR A 87 5.66 4.04 15.65
N MET A 88 5.09 2.88 15.35
CA MET A 88 4.06 2.29 16.22
C MET A 88 4.57 1.95 17.62
N LYS A 89 5.86 1.65 17.75
CA LYS A 89 6.54 1.44 19.05
C LYS A 89 7.00 2.75 19.71
N ASN A 90 7.23 3.80 18.93
CA ASN A 90 7.81 5.07 19.36
C ASN A 90 6.84 6.24 19.20
N LYS A 91 5.62 6.12 19.71
CA LYS A 91 4.56 7.13 19.56
C LYS A 91 4.95 8.53 20.04
N LYS A 92 5.76 8.64 21.10
CA LYS A 92 6.26 9.92 21.62
C LYS A 92 7.08 10.69 20.57
N GLU A 93 7.80 10.00 19.71
CA GLU A 93 8.55 10.62 18.61
C GLU A 93 7.59 11.22 17.56
N ILE A 94 6.51 10.50 17.23
CA ILE A 94 5.45 11.02 16.36
C ILE A 94 4.83 12.28 16.95
N ASP A 95 4.49 12.28 18.24
CA ASP A 95 3.92 13.44 18.91
C ASP A 95 4.87 14.66 18.84
N SER A 96 6.18 14.44 19.01
CA SER A 96 7.20 15.48 18.89
C SER A 96 7.27 16.05 17.46
N ILE A 97 7.25 15.20 16.45
CA ILE A 97 7.26 15.60 15.04
C ILE A 97 6.00 16.41 14.70
N LEU A 98 4.83 15.94 15.15
CA LEU A 98 3.55 16.61 14.93
C LEU A 98 3.51 17.98 15.62
N ASN A 99 4.01 18.09 16.85
CA ASN A 99 4.09 19.35 17.57
C ASN A 99 4.99 20.37 16.86
N LEU A 100 6.16 19.94 16.39
CA LEU A 100 7.04 20.81 15.59
C LEU A 100 6.38 21.27 14.28
N GLY A 101 5.68 20.36 13.59
CA GLY A 101 4.92 20.68 12.38
C GLY A 101 3.79 21.68 12.67
N SER A 102 3.05 21.47 13.75
CA SER A 102 1.98 22.36 14.20
C SER A 102 2.50 23.76 14.51
N GLN A 103 3.61 23.88 15.22
CA GLN A 103 4.24 25.19 15.51
C GLN A 103 4.65 25.93 14.24
N LYS A 104 5.27 25.24 13.27
CA LYS A 104 5.62 25.83 11.97
C LYS A 104 4.38 26.32 11.20
N ALA A 105 3.34 25.52 11.16
CA ALA A 105 2.08 25.87 10.50
C ALA A 105 1.39 27.05 11.19
N ALA A 106 1.40 27.09 12.53
CA ALA A 106 0.82 28.16 13.31
C ALA A 106 1.45 29.54 13.02
N VAL A 107 2.76 29.60 12.82
CA VAL A 107 3.45 30.86 12.45
C VAL A 107 2.87 31.42 11.17
N VAL A 108 2.74 30.62 10.12
CA VAL A 108 2.20 31.06 8.83
C VAL A 108 0.71 31.40 8.94
N ALA A 109 -0.07 30.56 9.61
CA ALA A 109 -1.51 30.79 9.78
C ALA A 109 -1.80 32.07 10.55
N ASN A 110 -1.07 32.33 11.66
CA ASN A 110 -1.25 33.54 12.48
C ASN A 110 -0.88 34.79 11.71
N ASP A 111 0.18 34.78 10.89
CA ASP A 111 0.52 35.94 10.04
C ASP A 111 -0.60 36.24 9.04
N VAL A 112 -1.14 35.22 8.37
CA VAL A 112 -2.26 35.38 7.42
C VAL A 112 -3.49 35.95 8.14
N ILE A 113 -3.88 35.35 9.27
CA ILE A 113 -5.05 35.79 10.04
C ILE A 113 -4.88 37.23 10.52
N SER A 114 -3.70 37.62 11.00
CA SER A 114 -3.41 38.98 11.45
C SER A 114 -3.59 39.96 10.32
N ARG A 115 -3.06 39.67 9.12
CA ARG A 115 -3.22 40.53 7.93
C ARG A 115 -4.69 40.65 7.50
N VAL A 116 -5.45 39.56 7.55
CA VAL A 116 -6.89 39.56 7.24
C VAL A 116 -7.65 40.42 8.25
N ARG A 117 -7.43 40.22 9.56
CA ARG A 117 -8.07 41.01 10.63
C ARG A 117 -7.80 42.49 10.49
N GLN A 118 -6.56 42.88 10.23
CA GLN A 118 -6.22 44.29 9.99
C GLN A 118 -7.00 44.88 8.81
N LYS A 119 -7.11 44.13 7.69
CA LYS A 119 -7.82 44.64 6.49
C LYS A 119 -9.33 44.81 6.69
N ILE A 120 -9.95 44.02 7.55
CA ILE A 120 -11.39 44.08 7.84
C ILE A 120 -11.70 44.87 9.12
N ASN A 121 -10.72 45.56 9.71
CA ASN A 121 -10.84 46.30 11.00
C ASN A 121 -11.42 45.44 12.14
N TYR A 122 -11.08 44.17 12.17
CA TYR A 122 -11.49 43.24 13.24
C TYR A 122 -10.36 43.14 14.28
N ASN A 123 -10.62 43.76 15.45
CA ASN A 123 -9.69 43.74 16.59
C ASN A 123 -10.04 42.62 17.54
#